data_b51e8001e7b97d68ec51d53380e7a433
#
_entry.id   b51e8001e7b97d68ec51d53380e7a433
#
_cell.length_a   1.000
_cell.length_b   1.000
_cell.length_c   1.000
_cell.angle_alpha   90.00
_cell.angle_beta   90.00
_cell.angle_gamma   90.00
#
_symmetry.space_group_name_H-M   'P 1'
#
loop_
_entity.id
_entity.type
_entity.pdbx_description
1 polymer ?
#
loop_
_entity_poly.entity_id
_entity_poly.type
_entity_poly.pdbx_seq_one_letter_code
_entity_poly.pdbx_strand_id
1 'polypeptide(L)'
;MNTKSDIKIAFLAVSSLGAEDNFRGAVLVTDGDTYPLEMRYSSETKLTKLEKLAFGLKLKEGAVVSKIAKPLLSSIKASPSLVIVNDQYLLRLQKVFSNLVIGYVENRGGLSTDDEGDVKIKFYENKPEYEKAFNALDITVENINFSEPLMRVEKALEYIHAHGTKDL
;
A
#
# COMPACT_ATOMS: atom_id res chain seq x y z
N MET A 1 -22.70 -14.30 -2.76
CA MET A 1 -21.40 -14.82 -2.29
C MET A 1 -20.31 -14.44 -3.30
N ASN A 2 -19.39 -13.57 -2.88
CA ASN A 2 -18.31 -13.15 -3.76
C ASN A 2 -17.28 -14.25 -3.88
N THR A 3 -16.94 -14.63 -5.09
CA THR A 3 -15.81 -15.54 -5.34
C THR A 3 -14.50 -14.78 -5.18
N LYS A 4 -13.38 -15.47 -5.00
CA LYS A 4 -12.06 -14.83 -4.93
C LYS A 4 -11.76 -13.97 -6.17
N SER A 5 -12.28 -14.34 -7.35
CA SER A 5 -12.08 -13.58 -8.57
C SER A 5 -12.82 -12.24 -8.56
N ASP A 6 -13.85 -12.08 -7.72
CA ASP A 6 -14.63 -10.84 -7.62
C ASP A 6 -14.03 -9.83 -6.64
N ILE A 7 -13.11 -10.28 -5.79
CA ILE A 7 -12.45 -9.41 -4.82
C ILE A 7 -11.29 -8.71 -5.50
N LYS A 8 -11.18 -7.40 -5.29
CA LYS A 8 -10.04 -6.61 -5.79
C LYS A 8 -9.32 -5.97 -4.62
N ILE A 9 -8.03 -6.19 -4.57
CA ILE A 9 -7.16 -5.68 -3.51
C ILE A 9 -6.05 -4.87 -4.15
N ALA A 10 -5.83 -3.66 -3.67
CA ALA A 10 -4.70 -2.83 -4.08
C ALA A 10 -3.56 -2.96 -3.08
N PHE A 11 -2.36 -3.18 -3.57
CA PHE A 11 -1.13 -3.23 -2.78
C PHE A 11 -0.31 -1.99 -3.13
N LEU A 12 -0.16 -1.11 -2.16
CA LEU A 12 0.49 0.18 -2.34
C LEU A 12 1.80 0.24 -1.56
N ALA A 13 2.87 0.52 -2.25
CA ALA A 13 4.17 0.71 -1.63
C ALA A 13 4.77 2.04 -2.04
N VAL A 14 5.43 2.70 -1.10
CA VAL A 14 6.26 3.88 -1.35
C VAL A 14 7.63 3.62 -0.78
N SER A 15 8.67 3.91 -1.55
CA SER A 15 10.06 3.69 -1.14
C SER A 15 10.88 4.96 -1.33
N SER A 16 11.87 5.16 -0.46
CA SER A 16 12.88 6.18 -0.67
C SER A 16 13.94 5.65 -1.64
N LEU A 17 14.45 6.54 -2.48
CA LEU A 17 15.33 6.19 -3.59
C LEU A 17 16.76 6.68 -3.34
N GLY A 18 17.43 6.04 -2.38
CA GLY A 18 18.84 6.33 -2.07
C GLY A 18 19.08 7.59 -1.27
N ALA A 19 18.37 8.67 -1.52
CA ALA A 19 18.39 9.90 -0.74
C ALA A 19 17.12 9.99 0.12
N GLU A 20 17.24 10.52 1.33
CA GLU A 20 16.14 10.57 2.30
C GLU A 20 14.92 11.36 1.85
N ASP A 21 15.09 12.23 0.86
CA ASP A 21 14.04 13.12 0.37
C ASP A 21 13.50 12.76 -1.01
N ASN A 22 13.97 11.66 -1.60
CA ASN A 22 13.49 11.16 -2.89
C ASN A 22 12.60 9.94 -2.69
N PHE A 23 11.40 9.97 -3.27
CA PHE A 23 10.41 8.91 -3.11
C PHE A 23 9.77 8.54 -4.44
N ARG A 24 9.36 7.30 -4.53
CA ARG A 24 8.52 6.80 -5.61
C ARG A 24 7.53 5.79 -5.04
N GLY A 25 6.31 5.81 -5.57
CA GLY A 25 5.30 4.83 -5.20
C GLY A 25 4.90 3.95 -6.36
N ALA A 26 4.34 2.80 -6.04
CA ALA A 26 3.71 1.91 -7.00
C ALA A 26 2.50 1.23 -6.36
N VAL A 27 1.53 0.89 -7.18
CA VAL A 27 0.33 0.18 -6.74
C VAL A 27 0.04 -0.96 -7.71
N LEU A 28 -0.24 -2.13 -7.14
CA LEU A 28 -0.65 -3.32 -7.87
C LEU A 28 -2.05 -3.70 -7.40
N VAL A 29 -3.00 -3.78 -8.32
CA VAL A 29 -4.34 -4.29 -8.02
C VAL A 29 -4.41 -5.73 -8.48
N THR A 30 -4.84 -6.61 -7.58
CA THR A 30 -5.02 -8.03 -7.87
C THR A 30 -6.46 -8.46 -7.59
N ASP A 31 -6.84 -9.63 -8.09
CA ASP A 31 -8.01 -10.34 -7.57
C ASP A 31 -7.66 -11.09 -6.27
N GLY A 32 -8.61 -11.84 -5.72
CA GLY A 32 -8.40 -12.58 -4.49
C GLY A 32 -7.42 -13.74 -4.60
N ASP A 33 -7.11 -14.17 -5.82
CA ASP A 33 -6.11 -15.20 -6.10
C ASP A 33 -4.73 -14.60 -6.40
N THR A 34 -4.57 -13.32 -6.15
CA THR A 34 -3.34 -12.53 -6.38
C THR A 34 -2.95 -12.39 -7.84
N TYR A 35 -3.91 -12.59 -8.75
CA TYR A 35 -3.68 -12.37 -10.18
C TYR A 35 -3.66 -10.88 -10.48
N PRO A 36 -2.63 -10.37 -11.20
CA PRO A 36 -2.50 -8.93 -11.43
C PRO A 36 -3.55 -8.42 -12.43
N LEU A 37 -4.24 -7.35 -12.06
CA LEU A 37 -5.27 -6.71 -12.88
C LEU A 37 -4.82 -5.35 -13.40
N GLU A 38 -4.11 -4.59 -12.59
CA GLU A 38 -3.63 -3.26 -12.96
C GLU A 38 -2.37 -2.93 -12.15
N MET A 39 -1.42 -2.27 -12.78
CA MET A 39 -0.24 -1.77 -12.07
C MET A 39 0.09 -0.36 -12.54
N ARG A 40 0.39 0.52 -11.57
CA ARG A 40 0.82 1.89 -11.84
C ARG A 40 1.97 2.28 -10.92
N TYR A 41 2.78 3.21 -11.36
CA TYR A 41 3.85 3.76 -10.56
C TYR A 41 3.91 5.28 -10.75
N SER A 42 4.41 5.97 -9.74
CA SER A 42 4.58 7.43 -9.78
C SER A 42 5.93 7.79 -10.39
N SER A 43 6.08 9.05 -10.78
CA SER A 43 7.39 9.60 -11.03
C SER A 43 8.20 9.70 -9.75
N GLU A 44 9.51 9.79 -9.89
CA GLU A 44 10.39 10.11 -8.76
C GLU A 44 10.05 11.52 -8.25
N THR A 45 9.85 11.64 -6.95
CA THR A 45 9.45 12.89 -6.32
C THR A 45 10.44 13.26 -5.22
N LYS A 46 11.07 14.40 -5.39
CA LYS A 46 11.96 14.98 -4.40
C LYS A 46 11.21 15.96 -3.53
N LEU A 47 11.30 15.80 -2.22
CA LEU A 47 10.72 16.74 -1.27
C LEU A 47 11.65 17.94 -1.11
N THR A 48 11.07 19.13 -1.09
CA THR A 48 11.84 20.38 -0.97
C THR A 48 12.30 20.59 0.47
N LYS A 49 13.33 21.42 0.64
CA LYS A 49 13.80 21.79 1.98
C LYS A 49 12.72 22.47 2.79
N LEU A 50 11.91 23.32 2.14
CA LEU A 50 10.80 24.00 2.82
C LEU A 50 9.75 23.01 3.33
N GLU A 51 9.42 21.98 2.53
CA GLU A 51 8.50 20.91 2.95
C GLU A 51 9.08 20.14 4.14
N LYS A 52 10.36 19.81 4.10
CA LYS A 52 11.02 19.09 5.21
C LYS A 52 10.98 19.92 6.49
N LEU A 53 11.19 21.22 6.40
CA LEU A 53 11.13 22.12 7.54
C LEU A 53 9.68 22.29 8.06
N ALA A 54 8.73 22.45 7.14
CA ALA A 54 7.33 22.70 7.50
C ALA A 54 6.67 21.47 8.15
N PHE A 55 6.94 20.30 7.63
CA PHE A 55 6.33 19.06 8.16
C PHE A 55 7.12 18.46 9.32
N GLY A 56 8.44 18.66 9.39
CA GLY A 56 9.27 18.09 10.45
C GLY A 56 9.10 16.58 10.56
N LEU A 57 8.74 16.10 11.74
CA LEU A 57 8.52 14.67 11.98
C LEU A 57 7.29 14.11 11.26
N LYS A 58 6.43 14.97 10.74
CA LYS A 58 5.23 14.58 9.99
C LYS A 58 5.47 14.55 8.48
N LEU A 59 6.72 14.56 8.04
CA LEU A 59 7.09 14.67 6.63
C LEU A 59 6.47 13.56 5.77
N LYS A 60 6.62 12.31 6.19
CA LYS A 60 6.09 11.18 5.41
C LYS A 60 4.57 11.18 5.40
N GLU A 61 3.94 11.23 6.55
CA GLU A 61 2.48 11.19 6.64
C GLU A 61 1.80 12.44 6.07
N GLY A 62 2.51 13.55 5.97
CA GLY A 62 2.01 14.76 5.32
C GLY A 62 2.38 14.83 3.85
N ALA A 63 3.64 15.09 3.55
CA ALA A 63 4.08 15.37 2.19
C ALA A 63 4.07 14.14 1.26
N VAL A 64 4.56 13.00 1.72
CA VAL A 64 4.62 11.79 0.89
C VAL A 64 3.22 11.27 0.59
N VAL A 65 2.34 11.27 1.59
CA VAL A 65 0.96 10.85 1.38
C VAL A 65 0.26 11.76 0.38
N SER A 66 0.38 13.09 0.52
CA SER A 66 -0.33 14.02 -0.35
C SER A 66 0.26 14.10 -1.76
N LYS A 67 1.57 13.97 -1.91
CA LYS A 67 2.24 14.12 -3.22
C LYS A 67 2.34 12.84 -4.02
N ILE A 68 2.44 11.70 -3.37
CA ILE A 68 2.70 10.42 -4.05
C ILE A 68 1.56 9.44 -3.85
N ALA A 69 1.25 9.08 -2.61
CA ALA A 69 0.31 8.01 -2.33
C ALA A 69 -1.12 8.34 -2.74
N LYS A 70 -1.60 9.52 -2.40
CA LYS A 70 -2.96 9.96 -2.75
C LYS A 70 -3.18 10.06 -4.26
N PRO A 71 -2.33 10.76 -5.04
CA PRO A 71 -2.50 10.82 -6.49
C PRO A 71 -2.40 9.45 -7.15
N LEU A 72 -1.47 8.61 -6.68
CA LEU A 72 -1.27 7.27 -7.24
C LEU A 72 -2.51 6.39 -7.02
N LEU A 73 -3.02 6.36 -5.80
CA LEU A 73 -4.21 5.58 -5.48
C LEU A 73 -5.44 6.11 -6.22
N SER A 74 -5.53 7.43 -6.42
CA SER A 74 -6.62 8.05 -7.19
C SER A 74 -6.56 7.73 -8.68
N SER A 75 -5.39 7.36 -9.20
CA SER A 75 -5.19 7.13 -10.63
C SER A 75 -5.65 5.75 -11.10
N ILE A 76 -5.82 4.80 -10.20
CA ILE A 76 -6.22 3.43 -10.59
C ILE A 76 -7.64 3.40 -11.12
N LYS A 77 -7.86 2.57 -12.14
CA LYS A 77 -9.18 2.41 -12.76
C LYS A 77 -9.99 1.31 -12.10
N ALA A 78 -9.31 0.28 -11.62
CA ALA A 78 -9.96 -0.76 -10.84
C ALA A 78 -10.52 -0.18 -9.55
N SER A 79 -11.60 -0.76 -9.05
CA SER A 79 -12.23 -0.31 -7.80
C SER A 79 -11.95 -1.33 -6.71
N PRO A 80 -10.83 -1.22 -6.01
CA PRO A 80 -10.50 -2.17 -4.94
C PRO A 80 -11.41 -1.93 -3.73
N SER A 81 -11.67 -3.01 -3.00
CA SER A 81 -12.38 -2.93 -1.72
C SER A 81 -11.42 -2.73 -0.55
N LEU A 82 -10.18 -3.18 -0.72
CA LEU A 82 -9.15 -3.17 0.31
C LEU A 82 -7.85 -2.66 -0.29
N VAL A 83 -7.13 -1.85 0.49
CA VAL A 83 -5.79 -1.38 0.15
C VAL A 83 -4.83 -1.83 1.25
N ILE A 84 -3.80 -2.55 0.88
CA ILE A 84 -2.72 -2.96 1.80
C ILE A 84 -1.49 -2.11 1.51
N VAL A 85 -0.95 -1.48 2.54
CA VAL A 85 0.18 -0.56 2.42
C VAL A 85 1.44 -1.15 3.05
N ASN A 86 2.59 -0.71 2.57
CA ASN A 86 3.89 -1.24 3.02
C ASN A 86 4.47 -0.52 4.24
N ASP A 87 3.88 0.58 4.66
CA ASP A 87 4.36 1.34 5.81
C ASP A 87 3.19 1.97 6.56
N GLN A 88 3.32 2.06 7.88
CA GLN A 88 2.25 2.55 8.76
C GLN A 88 1.83 3.99 8.46
N TYR A 89 2.76 4.86 8.04
CA TYR A 89 2.40 6.24 7.78
C TYR A 89 1.36 6.38 6.66
N LEU A 90 1.30 5.40 5.75
CA LEU A 90 0.34 5.38 4.65
C LEU A 90 -1.09 5.10 5.11
N LEU A 91 -1.29 4.64 6.34
CA LEU A 91 -2.63 4.47 6.91
C LEU A 91 -3.40 5.80 6.96
N ARG A 92 -2.69 6.93 6.94
CA ARG A 92 -3.32 8.25 6.89
C ARG A 92 -4.16 8.46 5.64
N LEU A 93 -3.96 7.66 4.59
CA LEU A 93 -4.82 7.68 3.41
C LEU A 93 -6.29 7.42 3.76
N GLN A 94 -6.55 6.75 4.88
CA GLN A 94 -7.92 6.50 5.34
C GLN A 94 -8.71 7.79 5.55
N LYS A 95 -8.05 8.89 5.94
CA LYS A 95 -8.70 10.20 6.07
C LYS A 95 -9.18 10.77 4.75
N VAL A 96 -8.52 10.39 3.65
CA VAL A 96 -8.84 10.90 2.31
C VAL A 96 -9.82 9.98 1.58
N PHE A 97 -9.68 8.68 1.78
CA PHE A 97 -10.49 7.66 1.10
C PHE A 97 -11.41 6.97 2.11
N SER A 98 -12.51 7.63 2.45
CA SER A 98 -13.46 7.13 3.45
C SER A 98 -14.25 5.89 2.98
N ASN A 99 -14.30 5.66 1.67
CA ASN A 99 -15.00 4.52 1.07
C ASN A 99 -14.11 3.28 0.88
N LEU A 100 -12.84 3.37 1.22
CA LEU A 100 -11.90 2.26 1.13
C LEU A 100 -11.52 1.79 2.53
N VAL A 101 -11.17 0.52 2.64
CA VAL A 101 -10.54 -0.02 3.85
C VAL A 101 -9.04 -0.09 3.58
N ILE A 102 -8.25 0.54 4.44
CA ILE A 102 -6.79 0.60 4.29
C ILE A 102 -6.14 -0.05 5.49
N GLY A 103 -5.30 -1.06 5.24
CA GLY A 103 -4.65 -1.84 6.28
C GLY A 103 -3.15 -1.97 6.09
N TYR A 104 -2.46 -2.14 7.21
CA TYR A 104 -1.04 -2.42 7.26
C TYR A 104 -0.81 -3.76 7.96
N VAL A 105 -0.06 -4.65 7.33
CA VAL A 105 0.25 -5.99 7.88
C VAL A 105 1.46 -5.88 8.80
N GLU A 106 1.26 -6.02 10.11
CA GLU A 106 2.31 -5.83 11.10
C GLU A 106 3.36 -6.94 11.13
N ASN A 107 2.93 -8.18 10.92
CA ASN A 107 3.79 -9.37 11.08
C ASN A 107 4.34 -9.90 9.76
N ARG A 108 4.47 -9.05 8.79
CA ARG A 108 4.89 -9.36 7.44
C ARG A 108 6.31 -9.96 7.35
N GLY A 109 7.22 -9.54 8.23
CA GLY A 109 8.60 -10.02 8.27
C GLY A 109 8.78 -11.38 8.93
N GLY A 110 7.72 -11.95 9.49
CA GLY A 110 7.75 -13.24 10.17
C GLY A 110 7.48 -14.42 9.25
N LEU A 111 7.94 -14.38 8.01
CA LEU A 111 7.77 -15.45 7.04
C LEU A 111 8.73 -16.62 7.30
N SER A 112 8.78 -17.12 8.52
CA SER A 112 9.19 -18.50 8.70
C SER A 112 7.98 -19.38 8.34
N THR A 113 8.22 -20.41 7.60
CA THR A 113 7.21 -21.40 7.18
C THR A 113 6.47 -22.04 8.34
N ASP A 114 6.92 -21.82 9.54
CA ASP A 114 6.35 -22.35 10.77
C ASP A 114 5.46 -21.33 11.48
N ASP A 115 5.40 -20.10 10.99
CA ASP A 115 4.60 -19.07 11.59
C ASP A 115 3.21 -19.08 10.95
N GLU A 116 2.41 -20.06 11.35
CA GLU A 116 0.97 -20.07 11.08
C GLU A 116 0.28 -19.02 11.94
N GLY A 117 1.06 -18.00 12.41
CA GLY A 117 0.52 -16.91 13.17
C GLY A 117 -0.52 -16.14 12.38
N ASP A 118 -1.61 -15.80 13.04
CA ASP A 118 -2.65 -14.98 12.46
C ASP A 118 -2.06 -13.70 11.89
N VAL A 119 -2.46 -13.36 10.67
CA VAL A 119 -2.08 -12.09 10.05
C VAL A 119 -2.68 -10.97 10.89
N LYS A 120 -1.82 -10.08 11.37
CA LYS A 120 -2.25 -8.91 12.14
C LYS A 120 -2.29 -7.70 11.22
N ILE A 121 -3.48 -7.14 11.05
CA ILE A 121 -3.70 -5.95 10.25
C ILE A 121 -3.98 -4.78 11.18
N LYS A 122 -3.24 -3.71 10.98
CA LYS A 122 -3.41 -2.47 11.71
C LYS A 122 -4.16 -1.47 10.83
N PHE A 123 -5.06 -0.71 11.44
CA PHE A 123 -5.83 0.34 10.78
C PHE A 123 -5.50 1.71 11.35
N TYR A 124 -5.91 2.75 10.65
CA TYR A 124 -5.63 4.12 11.04
C TYR A 124 -6.10 4.43 12.46
N GLU A 125 -5.19 4.89 13.28
CA GLU A 125 -5.43 5.22 14.72
C GLU A 125 -6.06 4.06 15.51
N ASN A 126 -5.93 2.83 15.02
CA ASN A 126 -6.51 1.62 15.64
C ASN A 126 -8.02 1.73 15.91
N LYS A 127 -8.75 2.50 15.09
CA LYS A 127 -10.17 2.70 15.29
C LYS A 127 -10.97 1.44 14.98
N PRO A 128 -11.86 1.00 15.91
CA PRO A 128 -12.65 -0.22 15.71
C PRO A 128 -13.55 -0.18 14.47
N GLU A 129 -13.98 0.99 14.04
CA GLU A 129 -14.83 1.15 12.85
C GLU A 129 -14.16 0.63 11.57
N TYR A 130 -12.84 0.76 11.45
CA TYR A 130 -12.10 0.27 10.29
C TYR A 130 -11.93 -1.24 10.33
N GLU A 131 -11.72 -1.80 11.51
CA GLU A 131 -11.68 -3.25 11.69
C GLU A 131 -13.03 -3.89 11.34
N LYS A 132 -14.12 -3.27 11.77
CA LYS A 132 -15.47 -3.72 11.42
C LYS A 132 -15.72 -3.66 9.92
N ALA A 133 -15.28 -2.58 9.27
CA ALA A 133 -15.40 -2.43 7.83
C ALA A 133 -14.59 -3.50 7.09
N PHE A 134 -13.40 -3.82 7.57
CA PHE A 134 -12.58 -4.91 7.03
C PHE A 134 -13.30 -6.25 7.15
N ASN A 135 -13.83 -6.55 8.33
CA ASN A 135 -14.53 -7.81 8.56
C ASN A 135 -15.80 -7.92 7.69
N ALA A 136 -16.45 -6.81 7.40
CA ALA A 136 -17.63 -6.76 6.54
C ALA A 136 -17.32 -7.07 5.07
N LEU A 137 -16.06 -6.97 4.65
CA LEU A 137 -15.66 -7.35 3.29
C LEU A 137 -15.70 -8.85 3.06
N ASP A 138 -15.83 -9.62 4.11
CA ASP A 138 -15.85 -11.10 4.07
C ASP A 138 -14.62 -11.68 3.36
N ILE A 139 -13.47 -11.02 3.56
CA ILE A 139 -12.19 -11.50 3.06
C ILE A 139 -11.61 -12.44 4.11
N THR A 140 -11.51 -13.70 3.76
CA THR A 140 -10.91 -14.69 4.65
C THR A 140 -9.39 -14.55 4.58
N VAL A 141 -8.81 -13.91 5.59
CA VAL A 141 -7.37 -13.62 5.67
C VAL A 141 -6.53 -14.89 5.53
N GLU A 142 -7.04 -16.03 6.02
CA GLU A 142 -6.38 -17.32 5.93
C GLU A 142 -6.16 -17.80 4.48
N ASN A 143 -6.99 -17.30 3.56
CA ASN A 143 -6.95 -17.76 2.16
C ASN A 143 -6.29 -16.74 1.22
N ILE A 144 -5.88 -15.58 1.72
CA ILE A 144 -5.25 -14.55 0.91
C ILE A 144 -3.88 -14.18 1.48
N ASN A 145 -2.87 -14.35 0.66
CA ASN A 145 -1.52 -13.93 1.03
C ASN A 145 -1.37 -12.44 0.72
N PHE A 146 -1.31 -11.61 1.76
CA PHE A 146 -1.12 -10.16 1.60
C PHE A 146 0.35 -9.76 1.45
N SER A 147 1.27 -10.58 1.91
CA SER A 147 2.70 -10.23 1.92
C SER A 147 3.35 -10.41 0.56
N GLU A 148 3.00 -11.46 -0.17
CA GLU A 148 3.63 -11.77 -1.45
C GLU A 148 3.32 -10.74 -2.53
N PRO A 149 2.06 -10.31 -2.77
CA PRO A 149 1.79 -9.25 -3.74
C PRO A 149 2.43 -7.92 -3.37
N LEU A 150 2.48 -7.59 -2.09
CA LEU A 150 3.15 -6.38 -1.63
C LEU A 150 4.65 -6.44 -1.93
N MET A 151 5.25 -7.61 -1.80
CA MET A 151 6.65 -7.83 -2.15
C MET A 151 6.90 -7.63 -3.65
N ARG A 152 5.95 -8.03 -4.52
CA ARG A 152 6.04 -7.76 -5.95
C ARG A 152 6.14 -6.27 -6.24
N VAL A 153 5.33 -5.45 -5.57
CA VAL A 153 5.34 -4.00 -5.72
C VAL A 153 6.68 -3.41 -5.28
N GLU A 154 7.20 -3.87 -4.15
CA GLU A 154 8.48 -3.40 -3.64
C GLU A 154 9.64 -3.77 -4.56
N LYS A 155 9.63 -4.98 -5.11
CA LYS A 155 10.62 -5.41 -6.09
C LYS A 155 10.54 -4.61 -7.39
N ALA A 156 9.32 -4.27 -7.82
CA ALA A 156 9.14 -3.41 -8.99
C ALA A 156 9.76 -2.02 -8.75
N LEU A 157 9.59 -1.45 -7.55
CA LEU A 157 10.21 -0.19 -7.20
C LEU A 157 11.74 -0.27 -7.20
N GLU A 158 12.30 -1.35 -6.68
CA GLU A 158 13.75 -1.59 -6.72
C GLU A 158 14.26 -1.68 -8.16
N TYR A 159 13.54 -2.40 -9.02
CA TYR A 159 13.88 -2.53 -10.43
C TYR A 159 13.87 -1.17 -11.14
N ILE A 160 12.81 -0.38 -10.94
CA ILE A 160 12.68 0.96 -11.55
C ILE A 160 13.82 1.87 -11.06
N HIS A 161 14.15 1.81 -9.77
CA HIS A 161 15.25 2.59 -9.23
C HIS A 161 16.59 2.23 -9.87
N ALA A 162 16.85 0.95 -10.07
CA ALA A 162 18.13 0.48 -10.64
C ALA A 162 18.24 0.71 -12.15
N HIS A 163 17.15 0.61 -12.90
CA HIS A 163 17.16 0.58 -14.37
C HIS A 163 16.44 1.77 -15.02
N GLY A 164 15.70 2.57 -14.26
CA GLY A 164 14.87 3.66 -14.80
C GLY A 164 13.59 3.14 -15.42
N THR A 165 12.88 4.05 -16.09
CA THR A 165 11.54 3.76 -16.64
C THR A 165 11.54 3.53 -18.15
N LYS A 166 12.69 3.54 -18.81
CA LYS A 166 12.79 3.49 -20.27
C LYS A 166 12.32 2.17 -20.88
N ASP A 167 12.41 1.09 -20.12
CA ASP A 167 12.11 -0.26 -20.61
C ASP A 167 10.79 -0.81 -20.09
N LEU A 168 9.93 0.06 -19.55
CA LEU A 168 8.64 -0.34 -19.00
C LEU A 168 7.51 -0.21 -20.02
#